data_43be484aae12ca38ef64d69358e11a7f
#
_entry.id   43be484aae12ca38ef64d69358e11a7f
#
_cell.length_a   1.000
_cell.length_b   1.000
_cell.length_c   1.000
_cell.angle_alpha   90.00
_cell.angle_beta   90.00
_cell.angle_gamma   90.00
#
_symmetry.space_group_name_H-M   'P 1'
#
loop_
_entity.id
_entity.type
_entity.pdbx_description
1 polymer ?
#
loop_
_entity_poly.entity_id
_entity_poly.type
_entity_poly.pdbx_seq_one_letter_code
_entity_poly.pdbx_strand_id
1 'polypeptide(L)'
;MIESVKHSMPVNIIVAHGLEAKALVRMLELERHHFSSEFVEYSNSNKLHLLVSGIGKEAITAAVTYLGEQQASDSGEIRAWLNIGIAGHRDASLGNAWLGNKITDQSSGASAYPPQLIEGIEVGSVVTVDEPENSYPLDAAYEMEASAFYAEATKYSTAELVQVFKVISDNLVNPISEIDIRSVPGLIAAQASQLQILIEGMSAIATQHNSSQRLPSYFSEVCSKIHLTVNQKLQLRRLCQRYKALGMDEELSSAADLRAGDARTLIQQLAERIDRISEA
;
A
#
# COMPACT_ATOMS: atom_id res chain seq x y z
N MET A 1 4.16 18.18 28.21
CA MET A 1 4.40 16.93 27.47
C MET A 1 3.51 16.98 26.23
N ILE A 2 4.12 17.17 25.08
CA ILE A 2 3.40 17.13 23.78
C ILE A 2 3.23 15.63 23.51
N GLU A 3 2.01 15.11 23.63
CA GLU A 3 1.69 13.78 23.12
C GLU A 3 2.02 13.78 21.63
N SER A 4 3.06 13.04 21.25
CA SER A 4 3.32 12.74 19.85
C SER A 4 2.11 11.98 19.32
N VAL A 5 1.30 12.64 18.53
CA VAL A 5 0.25 11.99 17.76
C VAL A 5 0.96 10.94 16.91
N LYS A 6 0.91 9.67 17.34
CA LYS A 6 1.44 8.56 16.55
C LYS A 6 0.65 8.50 15.25
N HIS A 7 1.25 8.99 14.17
CA HIS A 7 0.61 8.98 12.86
C HIS A 7 0.43 7.50 12.42
N SER A 8 -0.79 7.15 12.10
CA SER A 8 -1.09 5.84 11.50
C SER A 8 -0.36 5.72 10.17
N MET A 9 0.41 4.65 9.99
CA MET A 9 1.12 4.34 8.73
C MET A 9 0.50 3.08 8.11
N PRO A 10 -0.59 3.19 7.36
CA PRO A 10 -1.27 2.03 6.77
C PRO A 10 -0.46 1.49 5.58
N VAL A 11 0.70 0.89 5.86
CA VAL A 11 1.62 0.36 4.86
C VAL A 11 1.89 -1.12 5.14
N ASN A 12 1.81 -1.93 4.10
CA ASN A 12 2.20 -3.33 4.06
C ASN A 12 3.52 -3.45 3.31
N ILE A 13 4.52 -4.02 3.94
CA ILE A 13 5.82 -4.31 3.34
C ILE A 13 5.94 -5.82 3.15
N ILE A 14 6.25 -6.24 1.94
CA ILE A 14 6.52 -7.64 1.61
C ILE A 14 7.98 -7.77 1.18
N VAL A 15 8.68 -8.70 1.81
CA VAL A 15 10.06 -9.08 1.47
C VAL A 15 10.14 -10.57 1.20
N ALA A 16 11.06 -10.99 0.33
CA ALA A 16 11.20 -12.40 -0.01
C ALA A 16 11.95 -13.19 1.06
N HIS A 17 12.92 -12.57 1.73
CA HIS A 17 13.82 -13.29 2.63
C HIS A 17 13.97 -12.61 4.00
N GLY A 18 14.19 -13.42 5.06
CA GLY A 18 14.36 -12.92 6.42
C GLY A 18 15.57 -11.98 6.62
N LEU A 19 16.59 -12.05 5.77
CA LEU A 19 17.73 -11.12 5.80
C LEU A 19 17.33 -9.73 5.29
N GLU A 20 16.43 -9.63 4.32
CA GLU A 20 15.87 -8.35 3.88
C GLU A 20 15.02 -7.73 4.98
N ALA A 21 14.21 -8.56 5.66
CA ALA A 21 13.41 -8.12 6.80
C ALA A 21 14.24 -7.56 7.95
N LYS A 22 15.43 -8.13 8.20
CA LYS A 22 16.23 -7.83 9.40
C LYS A 22 16.56 -6.35 9.57
N ALA A 23 16.93 -5.66 8.48
CA ALA A 23 17.22 -4.23 8.51
C ALA A 23 15.95 -3.40 8.75
N LEU A 24 14.87 -3.76 8.05
CA LEU A 24 13.58 -3.07 8.12
C LEU A 24 12.93 -3.20 9.50
N VAL A 25 12.95 -4.41 10.08
CA VAL A 25 12.43 -4.67 11.44
C VAL A 25 13.10 -3.75 12.46
N ARG A 26 14.42 -3.61 12.38
CA ARG A 26 15.17 -2.73 13.29
C ARG A 26 14.90 -1.25 13.03
N MET A 27 14.90 -0.84 11.76
CA MET A 27 14.71 0.56 11.36
C MET A 27 13.31 1.08 11.69
N LEU A 28 12.30 0.23 11.54
CA LEU A 28 10.89 0.59 11.69
C LEU A 28 10.31 0.19 13.05
N GLU A 29 11.16 -0.31 13.95
CA GLU A 29 10.79 -0.75 15.31
C GLU A 29 9.60 -1.73 15.29
N LEU A 30 9.70 -2.77 14.42
CA LEU A 30 8.66 -3.76 14.27
C LEU A 30 8.84 -4.90 15.27
N GLU A 31 7.74 -5.39 15.82
CA GLU A 31 7.68 -6.54 16.71
C GLU A 31 7.19 -7.77 15.96
N ARG A 32 7.80 -8.93 16.25
CA ARG A 32 7.40 -10.19 15.63
C ARG A 32 6.08 -10.68 16.22
N HIS A 33 5.16 -11.06 15.37
CA HIS A 33 3.96 -11.77 15.79
C HIS A 33 4.24 -13.27 15.98
N HIS A 34 3.82 -13.80 17.13
CA HIS A 34 3.98 -15.23 17.49
C HIS A 34 2.72 -16.06 17.21
N PHE A 35 1.85 -15.61 16.29
CA PHE A 35 0.69 -16.38 15.91
C PHE A 35 1.09 -17.51 14.94
N SER A 36 0.30 -18.57 14.92
CA SER A 36 0.46 -19.72 14.02
C SER A 36 0.07 -19.39 12.58
N SER A 37 0.69 -18.36 12.03
CA SER A 37 0.53 -18.07 10.60
C SER A 37 1.55 -18.86 9.78
N GLU A 38 1.21 -19.12 8.54
CA GLU A 38 2.09 -19.75 7.56
C GLU A 38 3.31 -18.88 7.26
N PHE A 39 3.23 -17.57 7.54
CA PHE A 39 4.23 -16.57 7.26
C PHE A 39 4.87 -15.99 8.52
N VAL A 40 6.09 -15.47 8.39
CA VAL A 40 6.74 -14.68 9.43
C VAL A 40 6.29 -13.24 9.31
N GLU A 41 5.60 -12.74 10.32
CA GLU A 41 4.99 -11.42 10.36
C GLU A 41 5.58 -10.53 11.43
N TYR A 42 5.65 -9.23 11.13
CA TYR A 42 6.04 -8.17 12.05
C TYR A 42 5.10 -6.98 11.90
N SER A 43 4.84 -6.28 12.99
CA SER A 43 4.11 -5.00 12.92
C SER A 43 4.49 -4.07 14.07
N ASN A 44 3.97 -2.85 14.04
CA ASN A 44 4.03 -1.91 15.15
C ASN A 44 2.66 -1.25 15.42
N SER A 45 2.60 -0.48 16.50
CA SER A 45 1.39 0.26 16.89
C SER A 45 0.93 1.29 15.86
N ASN A 46 1.77 1.63 14.87
CA ASN A 46 1.47 2.61 13.82
C ASN A 46 0.78 1.99 12.60
N LYS A 47 0.32 0.73 12.69
CA LYS A 47 -0.31 -0.02 11.58
C LYS A 47 0.64 -0.34 10.41
N LEU A 48 1.93 -0.33 10.63
CA LEU A 48 2.89 -0.80 9.65
C LEU A 48 3.02 -2.32 9.80
N HIS A 49 2.89 -3.06 8.70
CA HIS A 49 3.04 -4.52 8.67
C HIS A 49 4.17 -4.90 7.73
N LEU A 50 4.96 -5.89 8.12
CA LEU A 50 5.98 -6.52 7.29
C LEU A 50 5.77 -8.03 7.32
N LEU A 51 5.78 -8.64 6.15
CA LEU A 51 5.62 -10.07 5.96
C LEU A 51 6.75 -10.62 5.10
N VAL A 52 7.30 -11.77 5.52
CA VAL A 52 8.30 -12.51 4.75
C VAL A 52 7.59 -13.57 3.93
N SER A 53 7.59 -13.40 2.60
CA SER A 53 6.83 -14.27 1.69
C SER A 53 7.49 -15.60 1.38
N GLY A 54 8.81 -15.66 1.34
CA GLY A 54 9.57 -16.64 0.58
C GLY A 54 9.90 -16.11 -0.82
N ILE A 55 10.79 -16.82 -1.51
CA ILE A 55 11.33 -16.43 -2.82
C ILE A 55 10.38 -16.87 -3.94
N GLY A 56 10.19 -16.01 -4.95
CA GLY A 56 9.52 -16.31 -6.21
C GLY A 56 8.06 -15.89 -6.28
N LYS A 57 7.53 -15.90 -7.50
CA LYS A 57 6.21 -15.36 -7.84
C LYS A 57 5.05 -16.02 -7.08
N GLU A 58 5.08 -17.34 -6.91
CA GLU A 58 4.02 -18.07 -6.19
C GLU A 58 4.00 -17.73 -4.70
N ALA A 59 5.18 -17.67 -4.08
CA ALA A 59 5.31 -17.38 -2.66
C ALA A 59 4.80 -15.96 -2.32
N ILE A 60 5.21 -14.96 -3.11
CA ILE A 60 4.79 -13.58 -2.88
C ILE A 60 3.30 -13.38 -3.17
N THR A 61 2.75 -14.06 -4.18
CA THR A 61 1.30 -14.04 -4.45
C THR A 61 0.52 -14.56 -3.24
N ALA A 62 0.91 -15.72 -2.70
CA ALA A 62 0.26 -16.29 -1.51
C ALA A 62 0.32 -15.34 -0.30
N ALA A 63 1.49 -14.72 -0.08
CA ALA A 63 1.70 -13.78 1.03
C ALA A 63 0.85 -12.51 0.90
N VAL A 64 0.76 -11.93 -0.30
CA VAL A 64 -0.07 -10.74 -0.56
C VAL A 64 -1.55 -11.07 -0.41
N THR A 65 -2.00 -12.22 -0.97
CA THR A 65 -3.38 -12.70 -0.82
C THR A 65 -3.75 -12.88 0.64
N TYR A 66 -2.92 -13.60 1.40
CA TYR A 66 -3.13 -13.83 2.83
C TYR A 66 -3.32 -12.53 3.61
N LEU A 67 -2.38 -11.58 3.47
CA LEU A 67 -2.44 -10.33 4.21
C LEU A 67 -3.59 -9.43 3.72
N GLY A 68 -3.88 -9.42 2.41
CA GLY A 68 -4.95 -8.67 1.81
C GLY A 68 -6.34 -9.13 2.28
N GLU A 69 -6.57 -10.43 2.34
CA GLU A 69 -7.84 -11.01 2.83
C GLU A 69 -8.05 -10.75 4.32
N GLN A 70 -7.00 -10.89 5.13
CA GLN A 70 -7.07 -10.54 6.56
C GLN A 70 -7.52 -9.10 6.78
N GLN A 71 -6.97 -8.17 6.00
CA GLN A 71 -7.19 -6.74 6.20
C GLN A 71 -8.47 -6.23 5.54
N ALA A 72 -8.96 -6.87 4.48
CA ALA A 72 -10.19 -6.49 3.79
C ALA A 72 -11.44 -6.59 4.70
N SER A 73 -11.41 -7.43 5.71
CA SER A 73 -12.51 -7.64 6.65
C SER A 73 -12.64 -6.56 7.72
N ASP A 74 -11.56 -5.83 8.04
CA ASP A 74 -11.50 -5.06 9.29
C ASP A 74 -12.01 -3.61 9.21
N SER A 75 -11.83 -2.87 8.13
CA SER A 75 -12.19 -1.44 8.15
C SER A 75 -12.67 -0.85 6.84
N GLY A 76 -12.48 -1.53 5.71
CA GLY A 76 -12.68 -0.97 4.37
C GLY A 76 -11.68 0.15 4.02
N GLU A 77 -10.65 0.36 4.85
CA GLU A 77 -9.55 1.27 4.56
C GLU A 77 -8.55 0.57 3.63
N ILE A 78 -8.12 1.28 2.59
CA ILE A 78 -7.02 0.79 1.75
C ILE A 78 -5.67 1.06 2.40
N ARG A 79 -4.70 0.23 2.06
CA ARG A 79 -3.32 0.33 2.57
C ARG A 79 -2.35 0.48 1.40
N ALA A 80 -1.23 1.13 1.64
CA ALA A 80 -0.12 1.10 0.71
C ALA A 80 0.58 -0.26 0.77
N TRP A 81 1.11 -0.71 -0.37
CA TRP A 81 1.83 -1.96 -0.51
C TRP A 81 3.21 -1.70 -1.09
N LEU A 82 4.23 -2.26 -0.48
CA LEU A 82 5.61 -2.03 -0.86
C LEU A 82 6.38 -3.35 -0.86
N ASN A 83 6.89 -3.76 -2.01
CA ASN A 83 7.85 -4.85 -2.11
C ASN A 83 9.26 -4.27 -2.02
N ILE A 84 10.00 -4.67 -1.01
CA ILE A 84 11.40 -4.29 -0.80
C ILE A 84 12.26 -5.55 -0.92
N GLY A 85 13.34 -5.48 -1.69
CA GLY A 85 14.25 -6.60 -1.82
C GLY A 85 15.53 -6.22 -2.55
N ILE A 86 16.38 -7.23 -2.74
CA ILE A 86 17.59 -7.11 -3.53
C ILE A 86 17.34 -7.47 -5.00
N ALA A 87 18.25 -7.04 -5.88
CA ALA A 87 18.20 -7.35 -7.30
C ALA A 87 19.62 -7.34 -7.90
N GLY A 88 19.81 -8.10 -8.98
CA GLY A 88 21.02 -8.02 -9.80
C GLY A 88 20.89 -6.97 -10.91
N HIS A 89 22.00 -6.44 -11.38
CA HIS A 89 22.05 -5.50 -12.49
C HIS A 89 23.34 -5.68 -13.30
N ARG A 90 23.30 -5.30 -14.59
CA ARG A 90 24.48 -5.47 -15.46
C ARG A 90 25.72 -4.74 -14.95
N ASP A 91 25.61 -3.46 -14.64
CA ASP A 91 26.74 -2.56 -14.37
C ASP A 91 26.48 -1.53 -13.26
N ALA A 92 25.30 -1.47 -12.66
CA ALA A 92 25.03 -0.60 -11.53
C ALA A 92 25.89 -0.99 -10.32
N SER A 93 26.28 0.01 -9.53
CA SER A 93 27.06 -0.22 -8.31
C SER A 93 26.24 -0.95 -7.25
N LEU A 94 26.89 -1.81 -6.48
CA LEU A 94 26.26 -2.44 -5.32
C LEU A 94 25.76 -1.38 -4.35
N GLY A 95 24.54 -1.56 -3.85
CA GLY A 95 23.89 -0.63 -2.96
C GLY A 95 23.12 0.48 -3.68
N ASN A 96 23.22 0.67 -5.00
CA ASN A 96 22.27 1.53 -5.71
C ASN A 96 20.85 0.99 -5.52
N ALA A 97 19.87 1.90 -5.47
CA ALA A 97 18.51 1.50 -5.24
C ALA A 97 17.54 2.25 -6.15
N TRP A 98 16.50 1.56 -6.61
CA TRP A 98 15.50 2.09 -7.53
C TRP A 98 14.09 1.83 -7.08
N LEU A 99 13.23 2.82 -7.32
CA LEU A 99 11.80 2.65 -7.35
C LEU A 99 11.39 2.16 -8.77
N GLY A 100 10.67 1.05 -8.86
CA GLY A 100 10.28 0.45 -10.13
C GLY A 100 9.27 1.32 -10.89
N ASN A 101 9.67 1.91 -12.01
CA ASN A 101 8.76 2.66 -12.90
C ASN A 101 8.19 1.80 -14.03
N LYS A 102 8.84 0.69 -14.33
CA LYS A 102 8.38 -0.35 -15.24
C LYS A 102 8.73 -1.71 -14.64
N ILE A 103 7.75 -2.57 -14.50
CA ILE A 103 7.92 -3.93 -14.00
C ILE A 103 7.54 -4.88 -15.14
N THR A 104 8.48 -5.70 -15.58
CA THR A 104 8.26 -6.65 -16.68
C THR A 104 8.41 -8.08 -16.17
N ASP A 105 7.44 -8.92 -16.39
CA ASP A 105 7.57 -10.36 -16.21
C ASP A 105 8.26 -10.96 -17.46
N GLN A 106 9.43 -11.55 -17.28
CA GLN A 106 10.23 -12.07 -18.41
C GLN A 106 9.52 -13.24 -19.12
N SER A 107 8.84 -14.09 -18.37
CA SER A 107 8.23 -15.31 -18.91
C SER A 107 7.00 -15.02 -19.77
N SER A 108 6.17 -14.07 -19.38
CA SER A 108 4.96 -13.67 -20.12
C SER A 108 5.16 -12.49 -21.05
N GLY A 109 6.20 -11.67 -20.84
CA GLY A 109 6.41 -10.40 -21.52
C GLY A 109 5.48 -9.28 -21.08
N ALA A 110 4.60 -9.52 -20.10
CA ALA A 110 3.69 -8.52 -19.58
C ALA A 110 4.45 -7.42 -18.81
N SER A 111 4.01 -6.19 -18.94
CA SER A 111 4.61 -5.05 -18.23
C SER A 111 3.54 -4.23 -17.51
N ALA A 112 3.89 -3.76 -16.32
CA ALA A 112 3.12 -2.81 -15.52
C ALA A 112 3.95 -1.52 -15.31
N TYR A 113 3.26 -0.41 -15.10
CA TYR A 113 3.87 0.91 -14.96
C TYR A 113 3.33 1.60 -13.69
N PRO A 114 3.94 1.33 -12.52
CA PRO A 114 3.53 1.99 -11.27
C PRO A 114 3.64 3.51 -11.37
N PRO A 115 2.61 4.27 -10.95
CA PRO A 115 2.68 5.73 -10.90
C PRO A 115 3.78 6.20 -9.93
N GLN A 116 4.60 7.15 -10.37
CA GLN A 116 5.73 7.69 -9.60
C GLN A 116 5.30 8.98 -8.91
N LEU A 117 4.75 8.86 -7.70
CA LEU A 117 4.23 9.99 -6.91
C LEU A 117 5.18 10.45 -5.81
N ILE A 118 6.24 9.71 -5.53
CA ILE A 118 7.22 10.01 -4.48
C ILE A 118 8.49 10.53 -5.16
N GLU A 119 8.80 11.79 -4.91
CA GLU A 119 9.98 12.44 -5.44
C GLU A 119 11.25 12.15 -4.62
N GLY A 120 12.42 12.36 -5.20
CA GLY A 120 13.71 12.23 -4.52
C GLY A 120 14.24 10.79 -4.43
N ILE A 121 13.62 9.84 -5.13
CA ILE A 121 14.07 8.46 -5.26
C ILE A 121 14.39 8.19 -6.73
N GLU A 122 15.54 7.60 -7.00
CA GLU A 122 15.90 7.19 -8.36
C GLU A 122 14.92 6.13 -8.86
N VAL A 123 14.54 6.20 -10.13
CA VAL A 123 13.58 5.27 -10.75
C VAL A 123 14.26 4.43 -11.81
N GLY A 124 13.86 3.17 -11.94
CA GLY A 124 14.43 2.26 -12.90
C GLY A 124 13.47 1.13 -13.30
N SER A 125 13.84 0.44 -14.40
CA SER A 125 13.12 -0.74 -14.83
C SER A 125 13.45 -1.94 -13.94
N VAL A 126 12.45 -2.79 -13.70
CA VAL A 126 12.57 -4.05 -12.96
C VAL A 126 12.12 -5.19 -13.87
N VAL A 127 12.87 -6.27 -13.89
CA VAL A 127 12.56 -7.50 -14.65
C VAL A 127 12.43 -8.64 -13.66
N THR A 128 11.25 -9.22 -13.59
CA THR A 128 11.01 -10.43 -12.79
C THR A 128 11.33 -11.67 -13.62
N VAL A 129 12.18 -12.51 -13.07
CA VAL A 129 12.64 -13.77 -13.68
C VAL A 129 12.23 -14.97 -12.83
N ASP A 130 12.16 -16.16 -13.43
CA ASP A 130 11.83 -17.40 -12.72
C ASP A 130 13.03 -18.03 -12.03
N GLU A 131 14.24 -17.77 -12.54
CA GLU A 131 15.52 -18.21 -11.98
C GLU A 131 16.51 -17.03 -11.94
N PRO A 132 17.49 -17.03 -11.04
CA PRO A 132 18.48 -15.94 -10.95
C PRO A 132 19.18 -15.66 -12.28
N GLU A 133 19.13 -14.42 -12.73
CA GLU A 133 19.76 -13.96 -13.97
C GLU A 133 21.24 -13.60 -13.72
N ASN A 134 22.13 -14.04 -14.61
CA ASN A 134 23.56 -13.78 -14.51
C ASN A 134 24.13 -12.94 -15.65
N SER A 135 23.37 -12.77 -16.73
CA SER A 135 23.80 -12.04 -17.92
C SER A 135 23.29 -10.61 -18.04
N TYR A 136 22.19 -10.31 -17.32
CA TYR A 136 21.52 -9.00 -17.25
C TYR A 136 21.40 -8.30 -18.62
N PRO A 137 20.66 -8.87 -19.59
CA PRO A 137 20.67 -8.41 -20.99
C PRO A 137 20.09 -7.00 -21.16
N LEU A 138 19.24 -6.55 -20.27
CA LEU A 138 18.63 -5.21 -20.30
C LEU A 138 19.23 -4.32 -19.21
N ASP A 139 19.06 -3.01 -19.37
CA ASP A 139 19.34 -2.01 -18.35
C ASP A 139 18.16 -1.98 -17.35
N ALA A 140 18.17 -2.92 -16.41
CA ALA A 140 17.09 -3.16 -15.46
C ALA A 140 17.59 -3.92 -14.23
N ALA A 141 16.88 -3.77 -13.12
CA ALA A 141 17.07 -4.59 -11.93
C ALA A 141 16.38 -5.95 -12.11
N TYR A 142 17.11 -7.04 -11.97
CA TYR A 142 16.62 -8.41 -12.11
C TYR A 142 16.33 -9.04 -10.75
N GLU A 143 15.13 -9.55 -10.57
CA GLU A 143 14.65 -10.12 -9.32
C GLU A 143 13.54 -11.15 -9.59
N MET A 144 12.89 -11.74 -8.56
CA MET A 144 12.03 -12.91 -8.76
C MET A 144 10.57 -12.73 -8.32
N GLU A 145 10.14 -11.55 -7.86
CA GLU A 145 8.85 -11.36 -7.17
C GLU A 145 7.99 -10.20 -7.70
N ALA A 146 8.57 -9.11 -8.17
CA ALA A 146 7.91 -7.81 -8.35
C ALA A 146 6.69 -7.85 -9.27
N SER A 147 6.72 -8.60 -10.35
CA SER A 147 5.59 -8.69 -11.29
C SER A 147 4.36 -9.32 -10.63
N ALA A 148 4.56 -10.41 -9.91
CA ALA A 148 3.50 -11.12 -9.20
C ALA A 148 3.01 -10.31 -8.00
N PHE A 149 3.93 -9.68 -7.25
CA PHE A 149 3.58 -8.75 -6.17
C PHE A 149 2.65 -7.65 -6.67
N TYR A 150 3.06 -6.94 -7.73
CA TYR A 150 2.31 -5.80 -8.25
C TYR A 150 0.92 -6.22 -8.75
N ALA A 151 0.86 -7.31 -9.51
CA ALA A 151 -0.40 -7.84 -10.02
C ALA A 151 -1.37 -8.26 -8.90
N GLU A 152 -0.86 -8.85 -7.81
CA GLU A 152 -1.69 -9.29 -6.69
C GLU A 152 -2.08 -8.13 -5.78
N ALA A 153 -1.13 -7.25 -5.40
CA ALA A 153 -1.38 -6.14 -4.48
C ALA A 153 -2.37 -5.10 -5.04
N THR A 154 -2.40 -4.90 -6.36
CA THR A 154 -3.38 -4.01 -7.02
C THR A 154 -4.82 -4.52 -6.95
N LYS A 155 -5.08 -5.73 -6.50
CA LYS A 155 -6.44 -6.22 -6.19
C LYS A 155 -6.96 -5.69 -4.85
N TYR A 156 -6.06 -5.32 -3.94
CA TYR A 156 -6.37 -4.86 -2.57
C TYR A 156 -6.15 -3.36 -2.37
N SER A 157 -5.56 -2.68 -3.36
CA SER A 157 -5.27 -1.26 -3.28
C SER A 157 -5.29 -0.62 -4.67
N THR A 158 -5.12 0.70 -4.74
CA THR A 158 -5.02 1.43 -6.00
C THR A 158 -3.58 1.41 -6.53
N ALA A 159 -3.40 1.53 -7.84
CA ALA A 159 -2.09 1.39 -8.49
C ALA A 159 -1.01 2.33 -7.93
N GLU A 160 -1.40 3.55 -7.55
CA GLU A 160 -0.51 4.55 -6.94
C GLU A 160 -0.03 4.17 -5.55
N LEU A 161 -0.72 3.26 -4.88
CA LEU A 161 -0.38 2.75 -3.55
C LEU A 161 0.35 1.41 -3.58
N VAL A 162 0.80 0.96 -4.76
CA VAL A 162 1.58 -0.28 -4.91
C VAL A 162 2.92 0.06 -5.56
N GLN A 163 4.01 -0.14 -4.83
CA GLN A 163 5.37 0.24 -5.26
C GLN A 163 6.37 -0.90 -5.05
N VAL A 164 7.41 -0.89 -5.84
CA VAL A 164 8.52 -1.86 -5.78
C VAL A 164 9.82 -1.09 -5.62
N PHE A 165 10.59 -1.43 -4.57
CA PHE A 165 11.89 -0.82 -4.28
C PHE A 165 12.96 -1.90 -4.25
N LYS A 166 13.97 -1.80 -5.11
CA LYS A 166 15.02 -2.81 -5.23
C LYS A 166 16.40 -2.20 -5.02
N VAL A 167 17.23 -2.92 -4.27
CA VAL A 167 18.60 -2.54 -3.96
C VAL A 167 19.54 -3.49 -4.70
N ILE A 168 20.50 -2.94 -5.45
CA ILE A 168 21.43 -3.74 -6.23
C ILE A 168 22.40 -4.50 -5.32
N SER A 169 22.37 -5.81 -5.38
CA SER A 169 23.18 -6.72 -4.58
C SER A 169 24.32 -7.38 -5.37
N ASP A 170 24.16 -7.45 -6.68
CA ASP A 170 25.09 -8.16 -7.60
C ASP A 170 25.09 -7.54 -8.99
N ASN A 171 26.19 -7.77 -9.71
CA ASN A 171 26.37 -7.33 -11.09
C ASN A 171 27.41 -8.21 -11.80
N LEU A 172 27.72 -7.88 -13.07
CA LEU A 172 28.70 -8.66 -13.82
C LEU A 172 30.12 -8.69 -13.21
N VAL A 173 30.47 -7.70 -12.40
CA VAL A 173 31.77 -7.63 -11.70
C VAL A 173 31.74 -8.37 -10.37
N ASN A 174 30.58 -8.35 -9.71
CA ASN A 174 30.34 -8.98 -8.41
C ASN A 174 29.15 -9.95 -8.59
N PRO A 175 29.37 -11.16 -9.11
CA PRO A 175 28.30 -12.07 -9.48
C PRO A 175 27.57 -12.62 -8.25
N ILE A 176 26.30 -12.99 -8.43
CA ILE A 176 25.42 -13.52 -7.36
C ILE A 176 26.06 -14.72 -6.62
N SER A 177 26.84 -15.53 -7.32
CA SER A 177 27.54 -16.69 -6.74
C SER A 177 28.62 -16.32 -5.69
N GLU A 178 29.08 -15.08 -5.69
CA GLU A 178 30.11 -14.57 -4.77
C GLU A 178 29.53 -13.66 -3.67
N ILE A 179 28.22 -13.43 -3.68
CA ILE A 179 27.58 -12.60 -2.65
C ILE A 179 27.70 -13.26 -1.28
N ASP A 180 28.22 -12.51 -0.31
CA ASP A 180 27.98 -12.86 1.09
C ASP A 180 26.55 -12.43 1.48
N ILE A 181 25.64 -13.39 1.53
CA ILE A 181 24.23 -13.14 1.87
C ILE A 181 24.07 -12.39 3.20
N ARG A 182 25.06 -12.47 4.10
CA ARG A 182 25.08 -11.72 5.38
C ARG A 182 25.24 -10.21 5.17
N SER A 183 25.64 -9.74 3.98
CA SER A 183 25.75 -8.33 3.65
C SER A 183 24.39 -7.70 3.30
N VAL A 184 23.38 -8.49 2.91
CA VAL A 184 22.05 -8.02 2.49
C VAL A 184 21.40 -7.06 3.48
N PRO A 185 21.38 -7.34 4.82
CA PRO A 185 20.84 -6.36 5.76
C PRO A 185 21.56 -5.00 5.72
N GLY A 186 22.88 -5.01 5.45
CA GLY A 186 23.66 -3.78 5.32
C GLY A 186 23.30 -2.97 4.09
N LEU A 187 23.09 -3.63 2.94
CA LEU A 187 22.65 -3.00 1.70
C LEU A 187 21.28 -2.32 1.87
N ILE A 188 20.31 -3.01 2.47
CA ILE A 188 18.98 -2.45 2.77
C ILE A 188 19.09 -1.29 3.76
N ALA A 189 19.88 -1.44 4.84
CA ALA A 189 20.06 -0.40 5.86
C ALA A 189 20.70 0.88 5.30
N ALA A 190 21.58 0.75 4.31
CA ALA A 190 22.18 1.90 3.64
C ALA A 190 21.15 2.80 2.92
N GLN A 191 19.97 2.26 2.61
CA GLN A 191 18.85 2.97 1.96
C GLN A 191 17.86 3.58 2.95
N ALA A 192 18.19 3.64 4.24
CA ALA A 192 17.26 4.07 5.30
C ALA A 192 16.55 5.40 4.99
N SER A 193 17.27 6.41 4.48
CA SER A 193 16.67 7.71 4.14
C SER A 193 15.68 7.63 2.99
N GLN A 194 15.99 6.89 1.92
CA GLN A 194 15.07 6.70 0.79
C GLN A 194 13.84 5.89 1.18
N LEU A 195 14.05 4.83 1.97
CA LEU A 195 12.95 3.99 2.48
C LEU A 195 12.05 4.77 3.42
N GLN A 196 12.59 5.66 4.24
CA GLN A 196 11.79 6.54 5.09
C GLN A 196 10.93 7.48 4.24
N ILE A 197 11.51 8.17 3.26
CA ILE A 197 10.76 9.05 2.33
C ILE A 197 9.65 8.26 1.62
N LEU A 198 9.95 7.06 1.14
CA LEU A 198 8.98 6.21 0.44
C LEU A 198 7.83 5.79 1.36
N ILE A 199 8.13 5.25 2.53
CA ILE A 199 7.12 4.76 3.48
C ILE A 199 6.24 5.90 3.99
N GLU A 200 6.82 7.04 4.35
CA GLU A 200 6.08 8.23 4.80
C GLU A 200 5.20 8.79 3.68
N GLY A 201 5.72 8.92 2.46
CA GLY A 201 4.97 9.39 1.29
C GLY A 201 3.81 8.46 0.94
N MET A 202 4.04 7.15 0.88
CA MET A 202 3.00 6.14 0.63
C MET A 202 1.94 6.16 1.74
N SER A 203 2.36 6.29 2.99
CA SER A 203 1.46 6.42 4.14
C SER A 203 0.58 7.67 4.06
N ALA A 204 1.15 8.80 3.66
CA ALA A 204 0.41 10.06 3.50
C ALA A 204 -0.66 9.93 2.41
N ILE A 205 -0.33 9.35 1.25
CA ILE A 205 -1.28 9.11 0.15
C ILE A 205 -2.41 8.18 0.60
N ALA A 206 -2.10 7.05 1.26
CA ALA A 206 -3.10 6.12 1.76
C ALA A 206 -4.01 6.77 2.81
N THR A 207 -3.44 7.56 3.72
CA THR A 207 -4.20 8.30 4.74
C THR A 207 -5.13 9.34 4.11
N GLN A 208 -4.65 10.08 3.12
CA GLN A 208 -5.46 11.04 2.38
C GLN A 208 -6.60 10.35 1.63
N HIS A 209 -6.33 9.23 0.95
CA HIS A 209 -7.35 8.44 0.28
C HIS A 209 -8.42 7.98 1.27
N ASN A 210 -8.02 7.35 2.37
CA ASN A 210 -8.95 6.86 3.39
C ASN A 210 -9.76 8.00 4.01
N SER A 211 -9.13 9.14 4.28
CA SER A 211 -9.83 10.31 4.80
C SER A 211 -10.87 10.85 3.82
N SER A 212 -10.57 10.84 2.52
CA SER A 212 -11.52 11.28 1.47
C SER A 212 -12.72 10.33 1.35
N GLN A 213 -12.52 9.03 1.57
CA GLN A 213 -13.58 8.01 1.53
C GLN A 213 -14.37 7.89 2.85
N ARG A 214 -13.85 8.43 3.94
CA ARG A 214 -14.53 8.36 5.25
C ARG A 214 -15.83 9.14 5.22
N LEU A 215 -16.92 8.45 5.50
CA LEU A 215 -18.24 9.09 5.55
C LEU A 215 -18.33 10.06 6.75
N PRO A 216 -19.08 11.17 6.61
CA PRO A 216 -19.43 12.03 7.74
C PRO A 216 -20.10 11.23 8.85
N SER A 217 -19.94 11.65 10.13
CA SER A 217 -20.59 11.03 11.29
C SER A 217 -22.10 10.93 11.14
N TYR A 218 -22.68 11.88 10.42
CA TYR A 218 -24.09 11.92 10.04
C TYR A 218 -24.61 10.60 9.46
N PHE A 219 -23.81 9.93 8.61
CA PHE A 219 -24.22 8.64 8.03
C PHE A 219 -24.47 7.58 9.11
N SER A 220 -23.55 7.45 10.06
CA SER A 220 -23.68 6.48 11.15
C SER A 220 -24.82 6.86 12.11
N GLU A 221 -25.00 8.16 12.39
CA GLU A 221 -26.10 8.65 13.21
C GLU A 221 -27.46 8.35 12.60
N VAL A 222 -27.65 8.61 11.30
CA VAL A 222 -28.90 8.26 10.60
C VAL A 222 -29.14 6.76 10.62
N CYS A 223 -28.12 5.96 10.32
CA CYS A 223 -28.23 4.49 10.33
C CYS A 223 -28.58 3.93 11.72
N SER A 224 -28.19 4.61 12.81
CA SER A 224 -28.54 4.20 14.18
C SER A 224 -29.96 4.59 14.60
N LYS A 225 -30.50 5.65 14.01
CA LYS A 225 -31.82 6.24 14.39
C LYS A 225 -32.97 5.80 13.49
N ILE A 226 -32.67 5.49 12.23
CA ILE A 226 -33.68 5.20 11.19
C ILE A 226 -33.40 3.85 10.56
N HIS A 227 -34.40 3.01 10.46
CA HIS A 227 -34.30 1.77 9.70
C HIS A 227 -34.27 2.07 8.20
N LEU A 228 -33.13 1.75 7.55
CA LEU A 228 -32.93 1.95 6.13
C LEU A 228 -32.87 0.60 5.39
N THR A 229 -33.56 0.51 4.26
CA THR A 229 -33.33 -0.60 3.33
C THR A 229 -31.92 -0.53 2.74
N VAL A 230 -31.43 -1.62 2.15
CA VAL A 230 -30.11 -1.67 1.49
C VAL A 230 -29.96 -0.54 0.46
N ASN A 231 -30.97 -0.34 -0.40
CA ASN A 231 -30.94 0.73 -1.41
C ASN A 231 -30.92 2.13 -0.79
N GLN A 232 -31.70 2.38 0.24
CA GLN A 232 -31.71 3.66 0.95
C GLN A 232 -30.37 3.93 1.63
N LYS A 233 -29.74 2.92 2.21
CA LYS A 233 -28.40 3.02 2.80
C LYS A 233 -27.34 3.37 1.77
N LEU A 234 -27.40 2.76 0.56
CA LEU A 234 -26.52 3.10 -0.55
C LEU A 234 -26.74 4.52 -1.08
N GLN A 235 -27.99 4.95 -1.19
CA GLN A 235 -28.34 6.33 -1.60
C GLN A 235 -27.83 7.35 -0.58
N LEU A 236 -28.08 7.14 0.71
CA LEU A 236 -27.57 7.99 1.78
C LEU A 236 -26.04 8.06 1.76
N ARG A 237 -25.36 6.93 1.57
CA ARG A 237 -23.90 6.88 1.46
C ARG A 237 -23.39 7.78 0.33
N ARG A 238 -23.98 7.68 -0.86
CA ARG A 238 -23.60 8.51 -2.02
C ARG A 238 -23.84 10.00 -1.77
N LEU A 239 -24.95 10.35 -1.13
CA LEU A 239 -25.23 11.73 -0.75
C LEU A 239 -24.20 12.26 0.24
N CYS A 240 -23.90 11.52 1.31
CA CYS A 240 -22.87 11.91 2.26
C CYS A 240 -21.49 12.09 1.62
N GLN A 241 -21.14 11.23 0.65
CA GLN A 241 -19.90 11.40 -0.13
C GLN A 241 -19.92 12.68 -0.98
N ARG A 242 -21.06 13.02 -1.62
CA ARG A 242 -21.19 14.26 -2.38
C ARG A 242 -21.09 15.50 -1.48
N TYR A 243 -21.77 15.52 -0.33
CA TYR A 243 -21.66 16.60 0.65
C TYR A 243 -20.22 16.84 1.05
N LYS A 244 -19.50 15.76 1.38
CA LYS A 244 -18.08 15.84 1.74
C LYS A 244 -17.21 16.36 0.60
N ALA A 245 -17.41 15.87 -0.62
CA ALA A 245 -16.66 16.33 -1.79
C ALA A 245 -16.87 17.82 -2.09
N LEU A 246 -18.02 18.37 -1.70
CA LEU A 246 -18.34 19.79 -1.82
C LEU A 246 -17.88 20.64 -0.59
N GLY A 247 -17.23 20.02 0.40
CA GLY A 247 -16.82 20.71 1.63
C GLY A 247 -17.98 21.15 2.51
N MET A 248 -19.12 20.45 2.43
CA MET A 248 -20.38 20.81 3.10
C MET A 248 -20.68 19.90 4.31
N ASP A 249 -19.66 19.34 4.94
CA ASP A 249 -19.82 18.39 6.07
C ASP A 249 -20.57 19.03 7.24
N GLU A 250 -20.35 20.31 7.50
CA GLU A 250 -21.02 21.06 8.57
C GLU A 250 -22.52 21.18 8.34
N GLU A 251 -22.97 21.22 7.09
CA GLU A 251 -24.36 21.28 6.75
C GLU A 251 -25.14 19.97 7.03
N LEU A 252 -24.41 18.83 7.04
CA LEU A 252 -24.98 17.55 7.45
C LEU A 252 -25.21 17.49 8.97
N SER A 253 -24.33 18.08 9.77
CA SER A 253 -24.47 18.12 11.23
C SER A 253 -25.66 18.96 11.69
N SER A 254 -26.03 20.01 10.95
CA SER A 254 -27.20 20.84 11.24
C SER A 254 -28.54 20.18 10.88
N ALA A 255 -28.50 19.09 10.11
CA ALA A 255 -29.68 18.26 9.82
C ALA A 255 -30.02 17.27 10.96
N ALA A 256 -29.30 17.32 12.09
CA ALA A 256 -29.50 16.43 13.26
C ALA A 256 -30.83 16.65 13.99
N ASP A 257 -31.59 17.70 13.69
CA ASP A 257 -32.97 17.91 14.15
C ASP A 257 -34.02 17.02 13.44
N LEU A 258 -33.55 15.94 12.81
CA LEU A 258 -34.41 14.95 12.18
C LEU A 258 -35.32 14.27 13.18
N ARG A 259 -36.54 14.78 13.26
CA ARG A 259 -37.64 14.00 13.79
C ARG A 259 -37.97 12.91 12.79
N ALA A 260 -37.55 11.71 13.12
CA ALA A 260 -37.62 10.52 12.31
C ALA A 260 -39.07 10.26 11.85
N GLY A 261 -39.33 10.49 10.61
CA GLY A 261 -40.59 10.08 10.02
C GLY A 261 -40.40 9.11 8.87
N ASP A 262 -39.53 9.41 7.91
CA ASP A 262 -39.42 8.61 6.70
C ASP A 262 -38.01 8.72 6.09
N ALA A 263 -37.35 7.58 5.95
CA ALA A 263 -36.04 7.46 5.29
C ALA A 263 -36.05 8.01 3.85
N ARG A 264 -37.17 7.87 3.15
CA ARG A 264 -37.33 8.35 1.78
C ARG A 264 -37.33 9.87 1.71
N THR A 265 -38.10 10.51 2.61
CA THR A 265 -38.19 11.98 2.70
C THR A 265 -36.84 12.59 3.03
N LEU A 266 -36.09 11.97 3.97
CA LEU A 266 -34.74 12.41 4.32
C LEU A 266 -33.79 12.39 3.12
N ILE A 267 -33.72 11.25 2.40
CA ILE A 267 -32.85 11.09 1.25
C ILE A 267 -33.23 12.10 0.16
N GLN A 268 -34.53 12.33 -0.07
CA GLN A 268 -35.01 13.30 -1.04
C GLN A 268 -34.61 14.72 -0.66
N GLN A 269 -34.78 15.14 0.60
CA GLN A 269 -34.40 16.48 1.07
C GLN A 269 -32.89 16.74 0.94
N LEU A 270 -32.06 15.75 1.25
CA LEU A 270 -30.63 15.85 1.10
C LEU A 270 -30.22 15.98 -0.39
N ALA A 271 -30.88 15.24 -1.28
CA ALA A 271 -30.63 15.33 -2.72
C ALA A 271 -31.02 16.70 -3.29
N GLU A 272 -32.22 17.18 -2.99
CA GLU A 272 -32.73 18.49 -3.46
C GLU A 272 -31.87 19.67 -2.95
N ARG A 273 -31.25 19.53 -1.78
CA ARG A 273 -30.36 20.56 -1.25
C ARG A 273 -29.04 20.62 -1.99
N ILE A 274 -28.43 19.46 -2.33
CA ILE A 274 -27.22 19.42 -3.17
C ILE A 274 -27.49 20.00 -4.55
N ASP A 275 -28.60 19.63 -5.16
CA ASP A 275 -28.91 20.06 -6.54
C ASP A 275 -29.09 21.57 -6.61
N ARG A 276 -29.77 22.20 -5.63
CA ARG A 276 -29.89 23.68 -5.52
C ARG A 276 -28.55 24.40 -5.42
N ILE A 277 -27.55 23.81 -4.79
CA ILE A 277 -26.23 24.40 -4.62
C ILE A 277 -25.37 24.21 -5.89
N SER A 278 -25.59 23.11 -6.61
CA SER A 278 -24.88 22.85 -7.86
C SER A 278 -25.37 23.75 -9.03
N GLU A 279 -26.52 24.41 -8.86
CA GLU A 279 -27.11 25.33 -9.83
C GLU A 279 -26.81 26.82 -9.53
N ALA A 280 -26.24 27.12 -8.38
CA ALA A 280 -25.87 28.48 -7.94
C ALA A 280 -24.39 28.78 -8.17
#